data_4f0efd05a81ea4316a6e23d5ae7b4b18
#
_entry.id   4f0efd05a81ea4316a6e23d5ae7b4b18
#
_cell.length_a   1.000
_cell.length_b   1.000
_cell.length_c   1.000
_cell.angle_alpha   90.00
_cell.angle_beta   90.00
_cell.angle_gamma   90.00
#
_symmetry.space_group_name_H-M   'P 1'
#
loop_
_entity.id
_entity.type
_entity.pdbx_description
1 polymer ?
#
loop_
_entity_poly.entity_id
_entity_poly.type
_entity_poly.pdbx_seq_one_letter_code
_entity_poly.pdbx_strand_id
1 'polypeptide(L)'
;CCHNPTGIDPTPEQWETLAKLSAEKGWLPLFDFAYQGFGNGLEEDAYGLRVFLKHNTELLIASSYSKNFGMYNERVGAFTLVAEDEETAARAHSQVKTIIRTLYSNPASHGANTIALVLKNDDLKAQWIAELDEMRGRIKAMRQKFVELLKAKGATQDFDFIIEQN
;
A
#
# COMPACT_ATOMS: atom_id res chain seq x y z
N CYS A 1 -5.51 -1.66 3.01
CA CYS A 1 -4.63 -0.67 2.35
C CYS A 1 -4.09 0.41 3.28
N CYS A 2 -4.48 0.44 4.55
CA CYS A 2 -4.08 1.47 5.54
C CYS A 2 -4.43 2.87 5.04
N HIS A 3 -5.73 3.16 4.92
CA HIS A 3 -6.20 4.41 4.34
C HIS A 3 -5.82 5.63 5.19
N ASN A 4 -5.12 6.56 4.57
CA ASN A 4 -4.77 7.85 5.17
C ASN A 4 -5.79 8.92 4.68
N PRO A 5 -6.47 9.68 5.57
CA PRO A 5 -6.17 9.84 7.00
C PRO A 5 -7.04 9.01 7.95
N THR A 6 -7.99 8.23 7.48
CA THR A 6 -9.04 7.65 8.34
C THR A 6 -8.59 6.44 9.16
N GLY A 7 -7.56 5.70 8.72
CA GLY A 7 -7.18 4.43 9.31
C GLY A 7 -8.23 3.32 9.15
N ILE A 8 -9.28 3.54 8.35
CA ILE A 8 -10.38 2.60 8.14
C ILE A 8 -10.29 2.03 6.74
N ASP A 9 -10.17 0.71 6.65
CA ASP A 9 -10.18 -0.02 5.40
C ASP A 9 -11.51 -0.79 5.22
N PRO A 10 -11.94 -1.03 3.98
CA PRO A 10 -13.08 -1.88 3.69
C PRO A 10 -12.90 -3.29 4.22
N THR A 11 -14.00 -3.92 4.65
CA THR A 11 -14.01 -5.35 4.99
C THR A 11 -13.79 -6.22 3.76
N PRO A 12 -13.47 -7.51 3.90
CA PRO A 12 -13.37 -8.44 2.77
C PRO A 12 -14.61 -8.43 1.86
N GLU A 13 -15.80 -8.39 2.47
CA GLU A 13 -17.08 -8.37 1.75
C GLU A 13 -17.30 -7.04 1.01
N GLN A 14 -16.87 -5.94 1.61
CA GLN A 14 -16.91 -4.62 0.97
C GLN A 14 -15.94 -4.55 -0.20
N TRP A 15 -14.71 -5.11 -0.06
CA TRP A 15 -13.76 -5.20 -1.17
C TRP A 15 -14.32 -5.99 -2.35
N GLU A 16 -14.97 -7.12 -2.07
CA GLU A 16 -15.61 -7.96 -3.10
C GLU A 16 -16.75 -7.19 -3.82
N THR A 17 -17.58 -6.47 -3.05
CA THR A 17 -18.66 -5.65 -3.58
C THR A 17 -18.14 -4.52 -4.46
N LEU A 18 -17.10 -3.81 -3.99
CA LEU A 18 -16.48 -2.70 -4.73
C LEU A 18 -15.82 -3.19 -6.03
N ALA A 19 -15.14 -4.33 -6.00
CA ALA A 19 -14.48 -4.88 -7.18
C ALA A 19 -15.50 -5.27 -8.27
N LYS A 20 -16.61 -5.89 -7.89
CA LYS A 20 -17.71 -6.23 -8.82
C LYS A 20 -18.36 -4.98 -9.40
N LEU A 21 -18.64 -4.00 -8.55
CA LEU A 21 -19.23 -2.73 -8.97
C LEU A 21 -18.28 -1.98 -9.92
N SER A 22 -16.98 -1.97 -9.64
CA SER A 22 -15.96 -1.37 -10.50
C SER A 22 -15.99 -2.00 -11.90
N ALA A 23 -16.03 -3.32 -11.98
CA ALA A 23 -16.11 -4.04 -13.24
C ALA A 23 -17.43 -3.75 -13.98
N GLU A 24 -18.58 -3.78 -13.27
CA GLU A 24 -19.89 -3.48 -13.83
C GLU A 24 -19.97 -2.07 -14.43
N LYS A 25 -19.36 -1.08 -13.75
CA LYS A 25 -19.41 0.33 -14.17
C LYS A 25 -18.28 0.72 -15.12
N GLY A 26 -17.35 -0.18 -15.41
CA GLY A 26 -16.20 0.09 -16.26
C GLY A 26 -15.24 1.15 -15.68
N TRP A 27 -15.06 1.19 -14.38
CA TRP A 27 -14.09 2.08 -13.74
C TRP A 27 -12.68 1.62 -13.99
N LEU A 28 -11.72 2.56 -14.05
CA LEU A 28 -10.30 2.25 -13.99
C LEU A 28 -9.82 2.44 -12.54
N PRO A 29 -9.64 1.37 -11.77
CA PRO A 29 -9.21 1.47 -10.39
C PRO A 29 -7.76 1.96 -10.28
N LEU A 30 -7.50 2.87 -9.34
CA LEU A 30 -6.16 3.27 -8.93
C LEU A 30 -5.97 2.92 -7.45
N PHE A 31 -5.00 2.06 -7.18
CA PHE A 31 -4.59 1.71 -5.83
C PHE A 31 -3.39 2.56 -5.40
N ASP A 32 -3.54 3.28 -4.28
CA ASP A 32 -2.46 4.01 -3.61
C ASP A 32 -1.95 3.18 -2.42
N PHE A 33 -0.74 2.65 -2.55
CA PHE A 33 -0.07 1.83 -1.54
C PHE A 33 1.08 2.60 -0.88
N ALA A 34 0.75 3.52 0.02
CA ALA A 34 1.76 4.27 0.77
C ALA A 34 2.17 3.59 2.09
N TYR A 35 1.34 2.70 2.63
CA TYR A 35 1.51 2.12 3.98
C TYR A 35 1.45 0.59 4.00
N GLN A 36 1.66 -0.07 2.89
CA GLN A 36 1.65 -1.54 2.82
C GLN A 36 2.63 -2.15 3.83
N GLY A 37 2.14 -3.07 4.65
CA GLY A 37 2.87 -3.75 5.72
C GLY A 37 2.64 -3.16 7.11
N PHE A 38 1.99 -2.00 7.24
CA PHE A 38 1.72 -1.38 8.54
C PHE A 38 0.32 -1.67 9.10
N GLY A 39 -0.58 -2.22 8.32
CA GLY A 39 -1.90 -2.66 8.80
C GLY A 39 -1.84 -4.04 9.46
N ASN A 40 -2.02 -5.09 8.69
CA ASN A 40 -2.04 -6.46 9.16
C ASN A 40 -0.86 -7.30 8.64
N GLY A 41 -0.20 -6.86 7.59
CA GLY A 41 0.94 -7.54 6.98
C GLY A 41 1.10 -7.13 5.52
N LEU A 42 2.22 -7.49 4.90
CA LEU A 42 2.48 -7.17 3.49
C LEU A 42 1.44 -7.79 2.56
N GLU A 43 1.09 -9.06 2.82
CA GLU A 43 0.16 -9.82 2.01
C GLU A 43 -1.30 -9.44 2.31
N GLU A 44 -1.63 -9.27 3.59
CA GLU A 44 -2.95 -8.92 4.07
C GLU A 44 -3.37 -7.53 3.60
N ASP A 45 -2.44 -6.57 3.63
CA ASP A 45 -2.70 -5.19 3.19
C ASP A 45 -2.91 -5.10 1.66
N ALA A 46 -2.47 -6.10 0.90
CA ALA A 46 -2.72 -6.20 -0.54
C ALA A 46 -4.02 -6.96 -0.89
N TYR A 47 -4.81 -7.39 0.10
CA TYR A 47 -6.02 -8.18 -0.12
C TYR A 47 -6.99 -7.51 -1.11
N GLY A 48 -7.32 -6.23 -0.90
CA GLY A 48 -8.24 -5.48 -1.76
C GLY A 48 -7.79 -5.44 -3.23
N LEU A 49 -6.49 -5.23 -3.47
CA LEU A 49 -5.92 -5.29 -4.81
C LEU A 49 -6.13 -6.67 -5.46
N ARG A 50 -5.86 -7.75 -4.70
CA ARG A 50 -6.03 -9.13 -5.23
C ARG A 50 -7.48 -9.46 -5.55
N VAL A 51 -8.42 -8.93 -4.78
CA VAL A 51 -9.85 -9.05 -5.06
C VAL A 51 -10.20 -8.33 -6.36
N PHE A 52 -9.73 -7.10 -6.55
CA PHE A 52 -9.96 -6.35 -7.79
C PHE A 52 -9.41 -7.06 -9.02
N LEU A 53 -8.22 -7.66 -8.94
CA LEU A 53 -7.63 -8.45 -10.03
C LEU A 53 -8.47 -9.66 -10.48
N LYS A 54 -9.40 -10.14 -9.65
CA LYS A 54 -10.30 -11.23 -10.03
C LYS A 54 -11.47 -10.75 -10.91
N HIS A 55 -11.82 -9.47 -10.84
CA HIS A 55 -13.01 -8.90 -11.46
C HIS A 55 -12.69 -7.84 -12.52
N ASN A 56 -11.50 -7.25 -12.49
CA ASN A 56 -11.10 -6.15 -13.37
C ASN A 56 -9.86 -6.55 -14.17
N THR A 57 -9.91 -6.35 -15.47
CA THR A 57 -8.79 -6.65 -16.39
C THR A 57 -7.77 -5.51 -16.46
N GLU A 58 -8.17 -4.31 -16.02
CA GLU A 58 -7.34 -3.11 -16.06
C GLU A 58 -7.33 -2.42 -14.70
N LEU A 59 -6.16 -2.07 -14.21
CA LEU A 59 -6.00 -1.25 -13.00
C LEU A 59 -4.59 -0.65 -12.91
N LEU A 60 -4.46 0.38 -12.09
CA LEU A 60 -3.22 1.08 -11.82
C LEU A 60 -2.85 0.94 -10.35
N ILE A 61 -1.55 0.81 -10.07
CA ILE A 61 -1.04 0.69 -8.70
C ILE A 61 0.13 1.66 -8.55
N ALA A 62 0.02 2.54 -7.56
CA ALA A 62 1.08 3.43 -7.12
C ALA A 62 1.60 2.96 -5.76
N SER A 63 2.76 2.33 -5.72
CA SER A 63 3.38 1.82 -4.50
C SER A 63 4.49 2.76 -4.05
N SER A 64 4.46 3.20 -2.80
CA SER A 64 5.51 4.02 -2.21
C SER A 64 6.39 3.19 -1.27
N TYR A 65 7.68 3.40 -1.35
CA TYR A 65 8.66 2.81 -0.42
C TYR A 65 9.16 3.81 0.63
N SER A 66 8.52 4.97 0.72
CA SER A 66 8.89 6.01 1.70
C SER A 66 8.78 5.52 3.13
N LYS A 67 7.72 4.78 3.48
CA LYS A 67 7.45 4.35 4.85
C LYS A 67 8.00 2.95 5.14
N ASN A 68 7.61 1.95 4.38
CA ASN A 68 7.97 0.56 4.65
C ASN A 68 9.46 0.22 4.41
N PHE A 69 10.20 1.08 3.71
CA PHE A 69 11.66 1.03 3.61
C PHE A 69 12.36 2.23 4.28
N GLY A 70 11.60 3.17 4.87
CA GLY A 70 12.18 4.37 5.47
C GLY A 70 12.85 5.33 4.48
N MET A 71 12.56 5.22 3.19
CA MET A 71 13.26 5.89 2.09
C MET A 71 12.60 7.22 1.68
N TYR A 72 12.16 8.02 2.65
CA TYR A 72 11.38 9.26 2.43
C TYR A 72 12.08 10.26 1.48
N ASN A 73 13.38 10.47 1.68
CA ASN A 73 14.15 11.46 0.92
C ASN A 73 14.55 10.97 -0.48
N GLU A 74 14.58 9.66 -0.69
CA GLU A 74 14.95 9.06 -1.98
C GLU A 74 13.87 9.21 -3.05
N ARG A 75 12.65 9.60 -2.65
CA ARG A 75 11.51 9.80 -3.57
C ARG A 75 11.30 8.59 -4.47
N VAL A 76 11.26 7.39 -3.89
CA VAL A 76 11.19 6.12 -4.59
C VAL A 76 9.84 5.42 -4.39
N GLY A 77 9.33 4.88 -5.47
CA GLY A 77 8.10 4.10 -5.54
C GLY A 77 8.09 3.25 -6.80
N ALA A 78 7.03 2.48 -6.98
CA ALA A 78 6.79 1.71 -8.19
C ALA A 78 5.40 2.01 -8.73
N PHE A 79 5.32 2.29 -10.02
CA PHE A 79 4.06 2.35 -10.74
C PHE A 79 3.87 1.04 -11.50
N THR A 80 2.74 0.38 -11.27
CA THR A 80 2.36 -0.84 -11.97
C THR A 80 1.07 -0.61 -12.75
N LEU A 81 1.06 -1.03 -13.99
CA LEU A 81 -0.09 -1.00 -14.86
C LEU A 81 -0.47 -2.44 -15.20
N VAL A 82 -1.73 -2.78 -14.96
CA VAL A 82 -2.35 -4.02 -15.40
C VAL A 82 -3.28 -3.69 -16.55
N ALA A 83 -3.22 -4.47 -17.63
CA ALA A 83 -4.07 -4.33 -18.80
C ALA A 83 -4.59 -5.70 -19.24
N GLU A 84 -5.59 -5.70 -20.10
CA GLU A 84 -6.26 -6.89 -20.59
C GLU A 84 -5.31 -7.86 -21.31
N ASP A 85 -4.31 -7.29 -22.04
CA ASP A 85 -3.31 -8.04 -22.77
C ASP A 85 -1.94 -7.34 -22.78
N GLU A 86 -0.92 -8.07 -23.22
CA GLU A 86 0.47 -7.59 -23.26
C GLU A 86 0.64 -6.41 -24.25
N GLU A 87 -0.04 -6.43 -25.39
CA GLU A 87 0.05 -5.37 -26.39
C GLU A 87 -0.51 -4.06 -25.85
N THR A 88 -1.67 -4.12 -25.21
CA THR A 88 -2.31 -2.97 -24.55
C THR A 88 -1.44 -2.45 -23.40
N ALA A 89 -0.87 -3.34 -22.57
CA ALA A 89 0.06 -2.97 -21.53
C ALA A 89 1.29 -2.26 -22.09
N ALA A 90 1.90 -2.76 -23.16
CA ALA A 90 3.06 -2.17 -23.79
C ALA A 90 2.76 -0.78 -24.38
N ARG A 91 1.62 -0.60 -25.05
CA ARG A 91 1.17 0.70 -25.57
C ARG A 91 0.96 1.71 -24.45
N ALA A 92 0.21 1.36 -23.41
CA ALA A 92 -0.05 2.22 -22.26
C ALA A 92 1.27 2.58 -21.53
N HIS A 93 2.14 1.61 -21.29
CA HIS A 93 3.45 1.83 -20.68
C HIS A 93 4.34 2.78 -21.50
N SER A 94 4.28 2.72 -22.82
CA SER A 94 5.01 3.66 -23.68
C SER A 94 4.54 5.11 -23.49
N GLN A 95 3.25 5.33 -23.31
CA GLN A 95 2.69 6.66 -22.98
C GLN A 95 3.11 7.13 -21.59
N VAL A 96 3.09 6.24 -20.60
CA VAL A 96 3.60 6.53 -19.25
C VAL A 96 5.06 7.01 -19.31
N LYS A 97 5.92 6.33 -20.08
CA LYS A 97 7.33 6.75 -20.28
C LYS A 97 7.42 8.15 -20.90
N THR A 98 6.57 8.46 -21.87
CA THR A 98 6.53 9.79 -22.50
C THR A 98 6.14 10.88 -21.49
N ILE A 99 5.13 10.60 -20.65
CA ILE A 99 4.70 11.51 -19.59
C ILE A 99 5.84 11.73 -18.57
N ILE A 100 6.47 10.66 -18.10
CA ILE A 100 7.61 10.73 -17.19
C ILE A 100 8.75 11.55 -17.79
N ARG A 101 9.07 11.30 -19.06
CA ARG A 101 10.10 12.05 -19.78
C ARG A 101 9.82 13.55 -19.79
N THR A 102 8.55 13.92 -19.96
CA THR A 102 8.13 15.33 -20.01
C THR A 102 8.15 15.98 -18.63
N LEU A 103 7.74 15.24 -17.58
CA LEU A 103 7.60 15.80 -16.23
C LEU A 103 8.95 15.98 -15.51
N TYR A 104 9.82 14.96 -15.55
CA TYR A 104 11.08 14.99 -14.78
C TYR A 104 12.22 14.16 -15.41
N SER A 105 12.07 13.77 -16.66
CA SER A 105 13.05 13.03 -17.46
C SER A 105 13.22 11.58 -17.06
N ASN A 106 13.78 11.28 -15.89
CA ASN A 106 13.99 9.93 -15.39
C ASN A 106 13.83 9.90 -13.86
N PRO A 107 13.33 8.78 -13.29
CA PRO A 107 13.40 8.53 -11.86
C PRO A 107 14.87 8.46 -11.38
N ALA A 108 15.10 8.87 -10.13
CA ALA A 108 16.38 8.66 -9.47
C ALA A 108 16.66 7.16 -9.28
N SER A 109 17.88 6.73 -9.56
CA SER A 109 18.22 5.29 -9.55
C SER A 109 18.65 4.76 -8.19
N HIS A 110 19.21 5.61 -7.30
CA HIS A 110 19.79 5.17 -6.04
C HIS A 110 18.79 4.43 -5.15
N GLY A 111 17.66 5.06 -4.82
CA GLY A 111 16.61 4.42 -4.01
C GLY A 111 16.03 3.17 -4.64
N ALA A 112 15.78 3.20 -5.96
CA ALA A 112 15.25 2.04 -6.68
C ALA A 112 16.23 0.85 -6.67
N ASN A 113 17.53 1.10 -6.84
CA ASN A 113 18.56 0.06 -6.79
C ASN A 113 18.70 -0.54 -5.38
N THR A 114 18.62 0.30 -4.34
CA THR A 114 18.66 -0.15 -2.95
C THR A 114 17.49 -1.09 -2.64
N ILE A 115 16.27 -0.71 -3.01
CA ILE A 115 15.07 -1.54 -2.81
C ILE A 115 15.17 -2.84 -3.63
N ALA A 116 15.59 -2.74 -4.89
CA ALA A 116 15.75 -3.91 -5.74
C ALA A 116 16.79 -4.90 -5.18
N LEU A 117 17.88 -4.41 -4.57
CA LEU A 117 18.87 -5.25 -3.91
C LEU A 117 18.27 -6.00 -2.73
N VAL A 118 17.54 -5.30 -1.85
CA VAL A 118 16.88 -5.93 -0.70
C VAL A 118 15.86 -6.97 -1.13
N LEU A 119 14.99 -6.63 -2.09
CA LEU A 119 13.91 -7.54 -2.53
C LEU A 119 14.41 -8.76 -3.32
N LYS A 120 15.59 -8.70 -3.94
CA LYS A 120 16.19 -9.80 -4.70
C LYS A 120 17.09 -10.71 -3.86
N ASN A 121 17.46 -10.29 -2.67
CA ASN A 121 18.28 -11.08 -1.77
C ASN A 121 17.39 -11.64 -0.65
N ASP A 122 17.30 -12.96 -0.55
CA ASP A 122 16.36 -13.62 0.37
C ASP A 122 16.67 -13.30 1.84
N ASP A 123 17.93 -13.20 2.23
CA ASP A 123 18.33 -12.88 3.62
C ASP A 123 17.96 -11.43 3.98
N LEU A 124 18.27 -10.47 3.10
CA LEU A 124 17.92 -9.07 3.31
C LEU A 124 16.41 -8.85 3.29
N LYS A 125 15.71 -9.54 2.40
CA LYS A 125 14.25 -9.49 2.34
C LYS A 125 13.62 -10.04 3.61
N ALA A 126 14.11 -11.17 4.12
CA ALA A 126 13.63 -11.75 5.38
C ALA A 126 13.87 -10.81 6.56
N GLN A 127 15.05 -10.19 6.64
CA GLN A 127 15.36 -9.19 7.65
C GLN A 127 14.42 -7.98 7.55
N TRP A 128 14.22 -7.44 6.36
CA TRP A 128 13.30 -6.32 6.14
C TRP A 128 11.86 -6.65 6.56
N ILE A 129 11.36 -7.85 6.25
CA ILE A 129 10.03 -8.29 6.68
C ILE A 129 9.95 -8.32 8.20
N ALA A 130 10.96 -8.88 8.88
CA ALA A 130 10.97 -8.96 10.34
C ALA A 130 10.99 -7.57 11.00
N GLU A 131 11.79 -6.65 10.49
CA GLU A 131 11.85 -5.26 10.99
C GLU A 131 10.51 -4.53 10.77
N LEU A 132 9.86 -4.74 9.63
CA LEU A 132 8.55 -4.17 9.33
C LEU A 132 7.48 -4.71 10.28
N ASP A 133 7.53 -6.00 10.60
CA ASP A 133 6.63 -6.65 11.57
C ASP A 133 6.83 -6.08 12.99
N GLU A 134 8.07 -5.81 13.39
CA GLU A 134 8.37 -5.15 14.65
C GLU A 134 7.80 -3.72 14.71
N MET A 135 8.00 -2.93 13.65
CA MET A 135 7.45 -1.57 13.55
C MET A 135 5.92 -1.57 13.64
N ARG A 136 5.26 -2.47 12.90
CA ARG A 136 3.80 -2.63 12.96
C ARG A 136 3.33 -3.03 14.36
N GLY A 137 3.98 -4.00 14.97
CA GLY A 137 3.66 -4.46 16.33
C GLY A 137 3.79 -3.34 17.35
N ARG A 138 4.83 -2.51 17.24
CA ARG A 138 5.03 -1.36 18.11
C ARG A 138 3.91 -0.32 17.95
N ILE A 139 3.50 -0.01 16.72
CA ILE A 139 2.39 0.93 16.46
C ILE A 139 1.11 0.45 17.15
N LYS A 140 0.75 -0.83 16.96
CA LYS A 140 -0.44 -1.43 17.56
C LYS A 140 -0.36 -1.40 19.10
N ALA A 141 0.78 -1.77 19.68
CA ALA A 141 0.98 -1.72 21.13
C ALA A 141 0.88 -0.30 21.69
N MET A 142 1.39 0.70 20.98
CA MET A 142 1.30 2.10 21.44
C MET A 142 -0.14 2.63 21.39
N ARG A 143 -0.93 2.28 20.37
CA ARG A 143 -2.35 2.62 20.29
C ARG A 143 -3.14 2.03 21.46
N GLN A 144 -2.95 0.74 21.72
CA GLN A 144 -3.58 0.06 22.84
C GLN A 144 -3.21 0.70 24.18
N LYS A 145 -1.91 0.90 24.42
CA LYS A 145 -1.44 1.55 25.65
C LYS A 145 -1.98 2.97 25.81
N PHE A 146 -2.12 3.72 24.73
CA PHE A 146 -2.70 5.05 24.77
C PHE A 146 -4.15 5.04 25.24
N VAL A 147 -4.98 4.16 24.70
CA VAL A 147 -6.39 4.01 25.12
C VAL A 147 -6.49 3.54 26.57
N GLU A 148 -5.68 2.56 26.98
CA GLU A 148 -5.63 2.09 28.37
C GLU A 148 -5.29 3.23 29.34
N LEU A 149 -4.30 4.07 29.00
CA LEU A 149 -3.91 5.21 29.83
C LEU A 149 -4.99 6.30 29.89
N LEU A 150 -5.71 6.56 28.80
CA LEU A 150 -6.84 7.49 28.80
C LEU A 150 -7.94 7.01 29.77
N LYS A 151 -8.31 5.73 29.69
CA LYS A 151 -9.27 5.10 30.61
C LYS A 151 -8.79 5.19 32.07
N ALA A 152 -7.54 4.89 32.33
CA ALA A 152 -6.95 4.97 33.69
C ALA A 152 -6.88 6.40 34.23
N LYS A 153 -6.84 7.42 33.37
CA LYS A 153 -6.87 8.84 33.74
C LYS A 153 -8.28 9.42 33.88
N GLY A 154 -9.31 8.59 33.72
CA GLY A 154 -10.70 8.98 33.92
C GLY A 154 -11.36 9.62 32.69
N ALA A 155 -10.81 9.40 31.50
CA ALA A 155 -11.47 9.78 30.25
C ALA A 155 -12.81 9.04 30.12
N THR A 156 -13.89 9.78 29.93
CA THR A 156 -15.26 9.25 29.86
C THR A 156 -15.72 8.97 28.44
N GLN A 157 -15.00 9.48 27.45
CA GLN A 157 -15.28 9.24 26.03
C GLN A 157 -14.76 7.88 25.61
N ASP A 158 -15.41 7.28 24.61
CA ASP A 158 -14.95 6.06 23.98
C ASP A 158 -13.84 6.37 22.98
N PHE A 159 -12.66 5.79 23.18
CA PHE A 159 -11.49 5.91 22.33
C PHE A 159 -11.09 4.58 21.68
N ASP A 160 -11.92 3.54 21.74
CA ASP A 160 -11.60 2.21 21.22
C ASP A 160 -11.41 2.22 19.70
N PHE A 161 -12.00 3.18 18.99
CA PHE A 161 -11.75 3.40 17.56
C PHE A 161 -10.25 3.56 17.20
N ILE A 162 -9.42 4.05 18.14
CA ILE A 162 -7.96 4.20 17.94
C ILE A 162 -7.29 2.83 17.81
N ILE A 163 -7.83 1.79 18.48
CA ILE A 163 -7.30 0.42 18.40
C ILE A 163 -7.81 -0.27 17.15
N GLU A 164 -9.02 0.04 16.69
CA GLU A 164 -9.66 -0.57 15.54
C GLU A 164 -9.10 -0.05 14.19
N GLN A 165 -8.56 1.16 14.20
CA GLN A 165 -7.95 1.79 13.03
C GLN A 165 -6.55 1.23 12.72
N ASN A 166 -6.20 1.20 11.43
CA ASN A 166 -4.86 0.82 10.97
C ASN A 166 -3.89 1.99 10.92
#